data_46173793076580c30f2db9ba2730d0d0
#
_entry.id   46173793076580c30f2db9ba2730d0d0
#
_cell.length_a   1.000
_cell.length_b   1.000
_cell.length_c   1.000
_cell.angle_alpha   90.00
_cell.angle_beta   90.00
_cell.angle_gamma   90.00
#
_symmetry.space_group_name_H-M   'P 1'
#
loop_
_entity.id
_entity.type
_entity.pdbx_description
1 polymer ?
#
loop_
_entity_poly.entity_id
_entity_poly.type
_entity_poly.pdbx_seq_one_letter_code
_entity_poly.pdbx_strand_id
1 'polypeptide(L)'
;DWDKISGLEETLGKNGVCSNYSPKHVEYTWECIKGLESGTTLFTQPPMPIKCAGAPQKIMYLAADRFRKKGILDKFDIQFCNAGPGMFGVPFFAKALSKVIADYGITTNFGNNLVEIDGEAKKATFEVTDGDGKKSKVTKDFDMIHVTPPQSAPDFIKSSPLANAGGWVDLNDRTLQHNKFANIFGLGDAGSTPNAK
;
A
#
# COMPACT_ATOMS: atom_id res chain seq x y z
N ASP A 1 5.49 9.30 0.34
CA ASP A 1 5.01 10.49 -0.41
C ASP A 1 3.49 10.62 -0.17
N TRP A 2 3.11 11.33 0.92
CA TRP A 2 1.71 11.54 1.31
C TRP A 2 1.00 12.48 0.34
N ASP A 3 1.73 13.46 -0.17
CA ASP A 3 1.32 14.48 -1.14
C ASP A 3 0.82 13.93 -2.48
N LYS A 4 1.07 12.65 -2.76
CA LYS A 4 0.64 11.99 -4.00
C LYS A 4 -0.82 11.51 -3.97
N ILE A 5 -1.47 11.59 -2.82
CA ILE A 5 -2.88 11.24 -2.64
C ILE A 5 -3.59 12.48 -2.11
N SER A 6 -4.45 13.07 -2.93
CA SER A 6 -5.19 14.29 -2.58
C SER A 6 -6.03 14.06 -1.32
N GLY A 7 -6.01 15.00 -0.38
CA GLY A 7 -6.78 14.96 0.87
C GLY A 7 -6.23 14.01 1.94
N LEU A 8 -5.14 13.27 1.67
CA LEU A 8 -4.61 12.30 2.64
C LEU A 8 -4.00 12.97 3.87
N GLU A 9 -3.16 13.99 3.68
CA GLU A 9 -2.45 14.64 4.80
C GLU A 9 -3.40 15.28 5.80
N GLU A 10 -4.49 15.85 5.32
CA GLU A 10 -5.50 16.53 6.12
C GLU A 10 -6.36 15.57 6.95
N THR A 11 -6.47 14.31 6.53
CA THR A 11 -7.36 13.32 7.15
C THR A 11 -6.66 12.18 7.85
N LEU A 12 -5.34 12.01 7.66
CA LEU A 12 -4.58 10.94 8.27
C LEU A 12 -4.59 11.03 9.81
N GLY A 13 -5.00 9.94 10.46
CA GLY A 13 -5.14 9.87 11.92
C GLY A 13 -6.52 10.29 12.44
N LYS A 14 -7.52 10.48 11.56
CA LYS A 14 -8.92 10.75 11.93
C LYS A 14 -9.88 10.17 10.89
N ASN A 15 -11.18 10.15 11.20
CA ASN A 15 -12.27 9.73 10.31
C ASN A 15 -12.12 8.31 9.72
N GLY A 16 -11.38 7.42 10.38
CA GLY A 16 -11.11 6.06 9.86
C GLY A 16 -9.95 5.97 8.86
N VAL A 17 -9.25 7.09 8.57
CA VAL A 17 -8.09 7.12 7.68
C VAL A 17 -6.82 6.87 8.48
N CYS A 18 -6.18 5.72 8.28
CA CYS A 18 -5.04 5.27 9.07
C CYS A 18 -3.89 4.74 8.20
N SER A 19 -2.71 4.64 8.78
CA SER A 19 -1.54 4.07 8.11
C SER A 19 -0.47 3.62 9.09
N ASN A 20 0.12 2.45 8.82
CA ASN A 20 1.30 1.95 9.53
C ASN A 20 2.62 2.59 9.04
N TYR A 21 2.56 3.37 7.98
CA TYR A 21 3.74 4.03 7.39
C TYR A 21 4.06 5.39 8.04
N SER A 22 3.24 5.84 9.00
CA SER A 22 3.48 7.06 9.76
C SER A 22 3.69 6.73 11.24
N PRO A 23 4.90 6.92 11.80
CA PRO A 23 5.14 6.72 13.23
C PRO A 23 4.21 7.55 14.13
N LYS A 24 3.81 8.72 13.66
CA LYS A 24 2.88 9.61 14.36
C LYS A 24 1.46 9.06 14.46
N HIS A 25 1.02 8.27 13.46
CA HIS A 25 -0.37 7.85 13.31
C HIS A 25 -0.57 6.32 13.38
N VAL A 26 0.49 5.53 13.62
CA VAL A 26 0.41 4.07 13.63
C VAL A 26 -0.53 3.53 14.70
N GLU A 27 -0.57 4.15 15.87
CA GLU A 27 -1.46 3.74 16.97
C GLU A 27 -2.93 3.87 16.58
N TYR A 28 -3.28 4.88 15.78
CA TYR A 28 -4.64 5.08 15.28
C TYR A 28 -5.12 3.93 14.39
N THR A 29 -4.21 3.24 13.69
CA THR A 29 -4.58 2.02 12.93
C THR A 29 -5.14 0.95 13.86
N TRP A 30 -4.52 0.75 15.02
CA TRP A 30 -5.01 -0.22 16.00
C TRP A 30 -6.33 0.24 16.63
N GLU A 31 -6.48 1.52 16.93
CA GLU A 31 -7.74 2.07 17.46
C GLU A 31 -8.91 1.85 16.48
N CYS A 32 -8.70 2.09 15.18
CA CYS A 32 -9.70 1.79 14.14
C CYS A 32 -10.07 0.31 14.14
N ILE A 33 -9.09 -0.61 14.03
CA ILE A 33 -9.33 -2.06 13.98
C ILE A 33 -10.00 -2.55 15.27
N LYS A 34 -9.61 -2.02 16.42
CA LYS A 34 -10.17 -2.41 17.73
C LYS A 34 -11.60 -1.92 17.90
N GLY A 35 -11.91 -0.73 17.42
CA GLY A 35 -13.18 -0.03 17.65
C GLY A 35 -14.30 -0.44 16.70
N LEU A 36 -13.98 -0.96 15.52
CA LEU A 36 -15.00 -1.36 14.55
C LEU A 36 -15.72 -2.64 14.96
N GLU A 37 -17.04 -2.67 14.74
CA GLU A 37 -17.91 -3.83 14.95
C GLU A 37 -18.53 -4.34 13.64
N SER A 38 -18.52 -3.55 12.58
CA SER A 38 -18.98 -3.87 11.22
C SER A 38 -18.53 -2.81 10.22
N GLY A 39 -18.75 -3.04 8.93
CA GLY A 39 -18.60 -2.04 7.87
C GLY A 39 -17.59 -2.37 6.79
N THR A 40 -17.33 -1.40 5.92
CA THR A 40 -16.38 -1.53 4.80
C THR A 40 -14.98 -1.09 5.21
N THR A 41 -14.01 -2.00 5.06
CA THR A 41 -12.60 -1.72 5.36
C THR A 41 -11.75 -1.85 4.09
N LEU A 42 -11.10 -0.76 3.70
CA LEU A 42 -10.23 -0.71 2.54
C LEU A 42 -8.76 -0.80 2.95
N PHE A 43 -8.00 -1.64 2.28
CA PHE A 43 -6.54 -1.72 2.43
C PHE A 43 -5.89 -1.45 1.08
N THR A 44 -4.94 -0.51 1.02
CA THR A 44 -4.42 -0.04 -0.26
C THR A 44 -2.96 -0.43 -0.47
N GLN A 45 -2.60 -0.66 -1.73
CA GLN A 45 -1.21 -0.84 -2.16
C GLN A 45 -0.94 0.02 -3.39
N PRO A 46 0.06 0.91 -3.35
CA PRO A 46 0.41 1.79 -4.45
C PRO A 46 1.11 1.02 -5.58
N PRO A 47 1.34 1.67 -6.75
CA PRO A 47 2.19 1.12 -7.79
C PRO A 47 3.62 0.86 -7.31
N MET A 48 4.34 -0.02 -7.99
CA MET A 48 5.78 -0.19 -7.79
C MET A 48 6.54 1.12 -8.16
N PRO A 49 7.66 1.40 -7.50
CA PRO A 49 8.35 0.60 -6.50
C PRO A 49 7.76 0.72 -5.08
N ILE A 50 7.79 -0.37 -4.33
CA ILE A 50 7.32 -0.44 -2.94
C ILE A 50 8.38 -1.09 -2.04
N LYS A 51 8.54 -0.55 -0.85
CA LYS A 51 9.33 -1.16 0.22
C LYS A 51 8.46 -2.21 0.90
N CYS A 52 8.80 -3.48 0.75
CA CYS A 52 8.05 -4.62 1.26
C CYS A 52 6.63 -4.77 0.71
N ALA A 53 6.46 -5.40 -0.44
CA ALA A 53 5.15 -5.67 -1.05
C ALA A 53 4.20 -6.53 -0.18
N GLY A 54 4.71 -7.16 0.87
CA GLY A 54 3.90 -7.91 1.83
C GLY A 54 3.31 -7.07 2.97
N ALA A 55 3.85 -5.90 3.26
CA ALA A 55 3.42 -5.09 4.41
C ALA A 55 1.97 -4.56 4.28
N PRO A 56 1.49 -4.08 3.13
CA PRO A 56 0.10 -3.68 2.95
C PRO A 56 -0.87 -4.82 3.20
N GLN A 57 -0.51 -6.03 2.78
CA GLN A 57 -1.32 -7.23 2.98
C GLN A 57 -1.28 -7.71 4.43
N LYS A 58 -0.15 -7.59 5.11
CA LYS A 58 0.02 -8.04 6.48
C LYS A 58 -0.99 -7.40 7.42
N ILE A 59 -1.16 -6.10 7.37
CA ILE A 59 -2.11 -5.38 8.23
C ILE A 59 -3.56 -5.78 7.93
N MET A 60 -3.89 -6.02 6.66
CA MET A 60 -5.19 -6.52 6.25
C MET A 60 -5.50 -7.89 6.87
N TYR A 61 -4.55 -8.83 6.79
CA TYR A 61 -4.73 -10.16 7.40
C TYR A 61 -4.84 -10.10 8.92
N LEU A 62 -4.07 -9.23 9.57
CA LEU A 62 -4.15 -9.03 11.01
C LEU A 62 -5.51 -8.45 11.44
N ALA A 63 -6.05 -7.52 10.65
CA ALA A 63 -7.40 -7.00 10.89
C ALA A 63 -8.47 -8.08 10.71
N ALA A 64 -8.43 -8.82 9.60
CA ALA A 64 -9.35 -9.92 9.33
C ALA A 64 -9.29 -11.02 10.44
N ASP A 65 -8.08 -11.38 10.88
CA ASP A 65 -7.91 -12.35 11.98
C ASP A 65 -8.49 -11.83 13.31
N ARG A 66 -8.31 -10.54 13.59
CA ARG A 66 -8.92 -9.89 14.75
C ARG A 66 -10.45 -9.96 14.68
N PHE A 67 -11.06 -9.64 13.54
CA PHE A 67 -12.51 -9.70 13.36
C PHE A 67 -13.02 -11.14 13.48
N ARG A 68 -12.29 -12.11 12.93
CA ARG A 68 -12.60 -13.54 13.07
C ARG A 68 -12.55 -14.00 14.53
N LYS A 69 -11.51 -13.62 15.27
CA LYS A 69 -11.39 -13.95 16.71
C LYS A 69 -12.46 -13.32 17.59
N LYS A 70 -13.01 -12.18 17.17
CA LYS A 70 -14.17 -11.55 17.81
C LYS A 70 -15.51 -12.19 17.41
N GLY A 71 -15.54 -13.06 16.41
CA GLY A 71 -16.77 -13.64 15.86
C GLY A 71 -17.63 -12.65 15.06
N ILE A 72 -17.02 -11.65 14.44
CA ILE A 72 -17.70 -10.58 13.69
C ILE A 72 -17.20 -10.42 12.26
N LEU A 73 -16.38 -11.33 11.75
CA LEU A 73 -15.78 -11.21 10.42
C LEU A 73 -16.84 -11.09 9.31
N ASP A 74 -17.95 -11.78 9.45
CA ASP A 74 -19.09 -11.79 8.55
C ASP A 74 -19.84 -10.44 8.43
N LYS A 75 -19.55 -9.51 9.36
CA LYS A 75 -20.12 -8.15 9.35
C LYS A 75 -19.27 -7.15 8.57
N PHE A 76 -18.16 -7.60 8.00
CA PHE A 76 -17.22 -6.72 7.30
C PHE A 76 -17.15 -7.03 5.81
N ASP A 77 -17.15 -5.97 4.99
CA ASP A 77 -16.67 -6.00 3.61
C ASP A 77 -15.20 -5.56 3.62
N ILE A 78 -14.29 -6.54 3.61
CA ILE A 78 -12.85 -6.29 3.58
C ILE A 78 -12.38 -6.27 2.14
N GLN A 79 -11.81 -5.16 1.69
CA GLN A 79 -11.33 -5.02 0.32
C GLN A 79 -9.84 -4.68 0.27
N PHE A 80 -9.11 -5.41 -0.58
CA PHE A 80 -7.72 -5.10 -0.95
C PHE A 80 -7.68 -4.38 -2.29
N CYS A 81 -7.37 -3.09 -2.28
CA CYS A 81 -7.25 -2.23 -3.46
C CYS A 81 -5.77 -2.10 -3.83
N ASN A 82 -5.33 -2.82 -4.85
CA ASN A 82 -3.95 -2.89 -5.27
C ASN A 82 -3.80 -2.27 -6.67
N ALA A 83 -2.91 -1.31 -6.82
CA ALA A 83 -2.58 -0.71 -8.11
C ALA A 83 -1.91 -1.70 -9.09
N GLY A 84 -1.30 -2.76 -8.57
CA GLY A 84 -0.69 -3.82 -9.38
C GLY A 84 -1.72 -4.82 -9.93
N PRO A 85 -1.28 -5.70 -10.85
CA PRO A 85 -2.17 -6.63 -11.57
C PRO A 85 -2.49 -7.91 -10.80
N GLY A 86 -1.95 -8.13 -9.60
CA GLY A 86 -2.13 -9.39 -8.88
C GLY A 86 -1.66 -9.33 -7.43
N MET A 87 -1.85 -10.42 -6.70
CA MET A 87 -1.59 -10.50 -5.26
C MET A 87 -0.13 -10.28 -4.88
N PHE A 88 0.80 -10.76 -5.66
CA PHE A 88 2.23 -10.68 -5.37
C PHE A 88 3.07 -10.93 -6.62
N GLY A 89 4.27 -10.33 -6.69
CA GLY A 89 5.15 -10.45 -7.85
C GLY A 89 5.78 -11.84 -8.05
N VAL A 90 5.73 -12.72 -7.03
CA VAL A 90 6.22 -14.10 -7.11
C VAL A 90 5.03 -15.06 -7.18
N PRO A 91 4.77 -15.75 -8.32
CA PRO A 91 3.56 -16.57 -8.53
C PRO A 91 3.36 -17.67 -7.49
N PHE A 92 4.43 -18.27 -7.00
CA PHE A 92 4.37 -19.30 -5.96
C PHE A 92 3.71 -18.75 -4.67
N PHE A 93 4.14 -17.58 -4.21
CA PHE A 93 3.56 -16.92 -3.04
C PHE A 93 2.18 -16.35 -3.33
N ALA A 94 1.94 -15.81 -4.53
CA ALA A 94 0.63 -15.29 -4.92
C ALA A 94 -0.46 -16.37 -4.80
N LYS A 95 -0.16 -17.61 -5.22
CA LYS A 95 -1.08 -18.74 -5.08
C LYS A 95 -1.43 -19.07 -3.62
N ALA A 96 -0.45 -19.02 -2.72
CA ALA A 96 -0.67 -19.26 -1.30
C ALA A 96 -1.50 -18.11 -0.67
N LEU A 97 -1.17 -16.87 -1.01
CA LEU A 97 -1.89 -15.69 -0.52
C LEU A 97 -3.35 -15.65 -1.01
N SER A 98 -3.62 -16.09 -2.24
CA SER A 98 -5.00 -16.19 -2.75
C SER A 98 -5.87 -17.15 -1.93
N LYS A 99 -5.29 -18.21 -1.36
CA LYS A 99 -6.04 -19.09 -0.45
C LYS A 99 -6.38 -18.38 0.85
N VAL A 100 -5.44 -17.63 1.43
CA VAL A 100 -5.67 -16.85 2.66
C VAL A 100 -6.74 -15.78 2.43
N ILE A 101 -6.72 -15.11 1.27
CA ILE A 101 -7.74 -14.15 0.84
C ILE A 101 -9.13 -14.81 0.82
N ALA A 102 -9.23 -15.99 0.21
CA ALA A 102 -10.49 -16.73 0.13
C ALA A 102 -10.99 -17.17 1.52
N ASP A 103 -10.08 -17.63 2.39
CA ASP A 103 -10.41 -18.08 3.75
C ASP A 103 -10.96 -16.96 4.66
N TYR A 104 -10.58 -15.70 4.39
CA TYR A 104 -11.11 -14.53 5.10
C TYR A 104 -12.29 -13.88 4.39
N GLY A 105 -12.64 -14.32 3.17
CA GLY A 105 -13.69 -13.69 2.37
C GLY A 105 -13.33 -12.27 1.89
N ILE A 106 -12.03 -11.98 1.70
CA ILE A 106 -11.55 -10.66 1.30
C ILE A 106 -11.74 -10.46 -0.20
N THR A 107 -12.30 -9.33 -0.59
CA THR A 107 -12.45 -8.91 -1.99
C THR A 107 -11.16 -8.27 -2.50
N THR A 108 -10.65 -8.70 -3.66
CA THR A 108 -9.46 -8.12 -4.29
C THR A 108 -9.83 -7.26 -5.48
N ASN A 109 -9.31 -6.03 -5.51
CA ASN A 109 -9.49 -5.06 -6.59
C ASN A 109 -8.10 -4.73 -7.17
N PHE A 110 -7.73 -5.40 -8.27
CA PHE A 110 -6.46 -5.14 -8.95
C PHE A 110 -6.58 -4.01 -9.96
N GLY A 111 -5.46 -3.35 -10.28
CA GLY A 111 -5.44 -2.17 -11.12
C GLY A 111 -6.07 -0.93 -10.47
N ASN A 112 -6.27 -0.94 -9.15
CA ASN A 112 -6.92 0.13 -8.39
C ASN A 112 -5.87 0.96 -7.63
N ASN A 113 -5.50 2.12 -8.17
CA ASN A 113 -4.56 3.07 -7.56
C ASN A 113 -5.32 4.15 -6.81
N LEU A 114 -5.11 4.25 -5.50
CA LEU A 114 -5.69 5.32 -4.68
C LEU A 114 -5.10 6.68 -5.07
N VAL A 115 -5.93 7.66 -5.40
CA VAL A 115 -5.52 9.00 -5.84
C VAL A 115 -6.09 10.13 -4.99
N GLU A 116 -7.17 9.87 -4.26
CA GLU A 116 -7.84 10.91 -3.47
C GLU A 116 -8.61 10.30 -2.30
N ILE A 117 -8.64 11.00 -1.16
CA ILE A 117 -9.45 10.67 0.02
C ILE A 117 -10.19 11.91 0.49
N ASP A 118 -11.49 11.79 0.65
CA ASP A 118 -12.33 12.67 1.44
C ASP A 118 -12.66 11.96 2.76
N GLY A 119 -11.92 12.30 3.81
CA GLY A 119 -12.08 11.64 5.11
C GLY A 119 -13.37 12.07 5.83
N GLU A 120 -13.91 13.25 5.58
CA GLU A 120 -15.17 13.70 6.18
C GLU A 120 -16.35 12.98 5.55
N ALA A 121 -16.39 12.87 4.23
CA ALA A 121 -17.39 12.11 3.51
C ALA A 121 -17.14 10.59 3.54
N LYS A 122 -16.01 10.12 4.09
CA LYS A 122 -15.55 8.71 4.08
C LYS A 122 -15.53 8.10 2.68
N LYS A 123 -14.96 8.81 1.73
CA LYS A 123 -14.86 8.41 0.32
C LYS A 123 -13.41 8.32 -0.13
N ALA A 124 -13.10 7.25 -0.85
CA ALA A 124 -11.80 7.02 -1.46
C ALA A 124 -11.95 6.88 -2.97
N THR A 125 -11.22 7.69 -3.75
CA THR A 125 -11.26 7.66 -5.22
C THR A 125 -10.02 6.94 -5.74
N PHE A 126 -10.25 5.96 -6.59
CA PHE A 126 -9.24 5.15 -7.25
C PHE A 126 -9.21 5.45 -8.74
N GLU A 127 -8.00 5.62 -9.29
CA GLU A 127 -7.78 5.46 -10.72
C GLU A 127 -7.71 3.96 -11.01
N VAL A 128 -8.65 3.46 -11.81
CA VAL A 128 -8.74 2.05 -12.18
C VAL A 128 -8.27 1.89 -13.60
N THR A 129 -7.33 0.95 -13.81
CA THR A 129 -6.86 0.55 -15.14
C THR A 129 -7.44 -0.82 -15.45
N ASP A 130 -8.23 -0.92 -16.51
CA ASP A 130 -8.82 -2.20 -16.96
C ASP A 130 -7.81 -3.06 -17.75
N GLY A 131 -8.25 -4.26 -18.17
CA GLY A 131 -7.41 -5.19 -18.92
C GLY A 131 -6.93 -4.67 -20.27
N ASP A 132 -7.59 -3.67 -20.83
CA ASP A 132 -7.23 -3.02 -22.11
C ASP A 132 -6.36 -1.77 -21.88
N GLY A 133 -6.02 -1.46 -20.63
CA GLY A 133 -5.21 -0.30 -20.24
C GLY A 133 -5.99 1.01 -20.19
N LYS A 134 -7.32 0.98 -20.31
CA LYS A 134 -8.15 2.17 -20.20
C LYS A 134 -8.30 2.57 -18.73
N LYS A 135 -8.12 3.86 -18.47
CA LYS A 135 -8.25 4.45 -17.15
C LYS A 135 -9.64 5.02 -16.91
N SER A 136 -10.15 4.79 -15.72
CA SER A 136 -11.39 5.37 -15.21
C SER A 136 -11.23 5.73 -13.73
N LYS A 137 -12.15 6.53 -13.19
CA LYS A 137 -12.19 6.80 -11.74
C LYS A 137 -13.37 6.08 -11.10
N VAL A 138 -13.12 5.44 -9.97
CA VAL A 138 -14.13 4.78 -9.14
C VAL A 138 -14.00 5.29 -7.72
N THR A 139 -15.11 5.72 -7.13
CA THR A 139 -15.17 6.13 -5.73
C THR A 139 -15.82 5.04 -4.90
N LYS A 140 -15.21 4.71 -3.77
CA LYS A 140 -15.69 3.72 -2.79
C LYS A 140 -15.92 4.42 -1.45
N ASP A 141 -16.99 4.02 -0.76
CA ASP A 141 -17.22 4.39 0.62
C ASP A 141 -16.40 3.49 1.55
N PHE A 142 -16.05 3.98 2.74
CA PHE A 142 -15.33 3.22 3.75
C PHE A 142 -15.73 3.63 5.17
N ASP A 143 -15.64 2.69 6.10
CA ASP A 143 -15.65 2.98 7.54
C ASP A 143 -14.22 3.11 8.05
N MET A 144 -13.30 2.34 7.47
CA MET A 144 -11.86 2.42 7.70
C MET A 144 -11.11 2.26 6.37
N ILE A 145 -10.07 3.07 6.18
CA ILE A 145 -9.10 2.87 5.11
C ILE A 145 -7.67 2.87 5.66
N HIS A 146 -6.94 1.77 5.44
CA HIS A 146 -5.50 1.73 5.70
C HIS A 146 -4.76 2.09 4.42
N VAL A 147 -4.04 3.20 4.47
CA VAL A 147 -3.31 3.73 3.32
C VAL A 147 -1.85 3.32 3.36
N THR A 148 -1.42 2.65 2.29
CA THR A 148 0.00 2.55 1.95
C THR A 148 0.31 3.61 0.90
N PRO A 149 1.08 4.65 1.24
CA PRO A 149 1.37 5.74 0.30
C PRO A 149 2.36 5.30 -0.78
N PRO A 150 2.42 5.96 -1.92
CA PRO A 150 3.54 5.86 -2.85
C PRO A 150 4.87 6.12 -2.13
N GLN A 151 5.91 5.40 -2.52
CA GLN A 151 7.17 5.40 -1.79
C GLN A 151 8.32 5.94 -2.64
N SER A 152 9.31 6.48 -1.98
CA SER A 152 10.50 7.05 -2.61
C SER A 152 11.72 6.89 -1.69
N ALA A 153 12.91 7.12 -2.24
CA ALA A 153 14.11 7.25 -1.42
C ALA A 153 14.06 8.53 -0.59
N PRO A 154 14.85 8.63 0.50
CA PRO A 154 14.97 9.87 1.28
C PRO A 154 15.39 11.07 0.43
N ASP A 155 14.94 12.27 0.80
CA ASP A 155 15.17 13.48 0.01
C ASP A 155 16.66 13.81 -0.20
N PHE A 156 17.50 13.53 0.80
CA PHE A 156 18.95 13.70 0.65
C PHE A 156 19.56 12.76 -0.41
N ILE A 157 18.95 11.61 -0.69
CA ILE A 157 19.33 10.73 -1.80
C ILE A 157 18.81 11.30 -3.12
N LYS A 158 17.52 11.67 -3.17
CA LYS A 158 16.89 12.21 -4.39
C LYS A 158 17.63 13.44 -4.93
N SER A 159 18.12 14.31 -4.03
CA SER A 159 18.85 15.53 -4.36
C SER A 159 20.35 15.33 -4.59
N SER A 160 20.86 14.12 -4.44
CA SER A 160 22.29 13.81 -4.57
C SER A 160 22.66 13.28 -5.97
N PRO A 161 23.95 13.33 -6.33
CA PRO A 161 24.46 12.71 -7.58
C PRO A 161 24.34 11.17 -7.61
N LEU A 162 23.91 10.56 -6.51
CA LEU A 162 23.69 9.11 -6.39
C LEU A 162 22.35 8.68 -6.96
N ALA A 163 21.40 9.61 -7.17
CA ALA A 163 20.07 9.27 -7.63
C ALA A 163 20.00 9.01 -9.14
N ASN A 164 19.22 7.99 -9.51
CA ASN A 164 18.74 7.84 -10.87
C ASN A 164 17.56 8.80 -11.17
N ALA A 165 17.00 8.74 -12.36
CA ALA A 165 15.85 9.57 -12.76
C ALA A 165 14.59 9.37 -11.88
N GLY A 166 14.46 8.21 -11.23
CA GLY A 166 13.38 7.91 -10.28
C GLY A 166 13.66 8.34 -8.83
N GLY A 167 14.81 8.95 -8.57
CA GLY A 167 15.21 9.41 -7.23
C GLY A 167 15.80 8.32 -6.32
N TRP A 168 16.03 7.11 -6.81
CA TRP A 168 16.64 6.01 -6.08
C TRP A 168 18.14 5.95 -6.32
N VAL A 169 18.92 5.41 -5.37
CA VAL A 169 20.37 5.16 -5.60
C VAL A 169 20.53 4.29 -6.84
N ASP A 170 21.27 4.80 -7.84
CA ASP A 170 21.45 4.17 -9.15
C ASP A 170 22.40 2.97 -9.09
N LEU A 171 21.82 1.77 -9.02
CA LEU A 171 22.56 0.53 -8.75
C LEU A 171 22.52 -0.44 -9.92
N ASN A 172 23.62 -1.15 -10.09
CA ASN A 172 23.67 -2.38 -10.88
C ASN A 172 22.95 -3.50 -10.12
N ASP A 173 21.95 -4.14 -10.72
CA ASP A 173 21.08 -5.13 -10.10
C ASP A 173 21.79 -6.39 -9.59
N ARG A 174 22.97 -6.69 -10.15
CA ARG A 174 23.72 -7.91 -9.80
C ARG A 174 24.82 -7.68 -8.78
N THR A 175 25.47 -6.51 -8.84
CA THR A 175 26.63 -6.20 -7.99
C THR A 175 26.28 -5.25 -6.85
N LEU A 176 25.14 -4.57 -6.92
CA LEU A 176 24.69 -3.52 -6.01
C LEU A 176 25.67 -2.33 -5.95
N GLN A 177 26.62 -2.28 -6.88
CA GLN A 177 27.53 -1.18 -7.08
C GLN A 177 26.81 -0.06 -7.82
N HIS A 178 27.13 1.17 -7.47
CA HIS A 178 26.59 2.34 -8.17
C HIS A 178 27.07 2.39 -9.62
N ASN A 179 26.16 2.62 -10.58
CA ASN A 179 26.49 2.59 -12.00
C ASN A 179 27.51 3.66 -12.43
N LYS A 180 27.58 4.80 -11.69
CA LYS A 180 28.49 5.91 -11.98
C LYS A 180 29.71 5.97 -11.06
N PHE A 181 29.59 5.54 -9.80
CA PHE A 181 30.66 5.67 -8.80
C PHE A 181 31.09 4.29 -8.31
N ALA A 182 32.25 3.84 -8.79
CA ALA A 182 32.75 2.49 -8.55
C ALA A 182 33.07 2.15 -7.07
N ASN A 183 33.23 3.15 -6.23
CA ASN A 183 33.50 3.00 -4.79
C ASN A 183 32.24 3.10 -3.92
N ILE A 184 31.04 3.18 -4.53
CA ILE A 184 29.77 3.28 -3.82
C ILE A 184 28.92 2.06 -4.10
N PHE A 185 28.31 1.53 -3.05
CA PHE A 185 27.38 0.41 -3.08
C PHE A 185 26.11 0.78 -2.32
N GLY A 186 24.97 0.24 -2.72
CA GLY A 186 23.70 0.48 -2.06
C GLY A 186 22.95 -0.81 -1.77
N LEU A 187 22.34 -0.89 -0.60
CA LEU A 187 21.53 -2.02 -0.15
C LEU A 187 20.22 -1.53 0.42
N GLY A 188 19.16 -2.30 0.19
CA GLY A 188 17.84 -2.08 0.81
C GLY A 188 17.02 -0.97 0.18
N ASP A 189 16.22 -0.32 1.01
CA ASP A 189 15.04 0.48 0.64
C ASP A 189 15.29 1.72 -0.20
N ALA A 190 16.50 2.25 -0.23
CA ALA A 190 16.85 3.44 -1.02
C ALA A 190 17.41 3.10 -2.43
N GLY A 191 17.68 1.83 -2.71
CA GLY A 191 18.30 1.40 -3.97
C GLY A 191 17.28 1.24 -5.12
N SER A 192 17.81 1.26 -6.36
CA SER A 192 17.02 1.12 -7.59
C SER A 192 16.74 -0.32 -8.02
N THR A 193 17.04 -1.31 -7.17
CA THR A 193 16.81 -2.72 -7.52
C THR A 193 15.34 -2.97 -7.92
N PRO A 194 15.08 -3.85 -8.93
CA PRO A 194 13.75 -3.93 -9.56
C PRO A 194 12.69 -4.60 -8.69
N ASN A 195 13.09 -5.40 -7.71
CA ASN A 195 12.15 -6.08 -6.81
C ASN A 195 11.80 -5.22 -5.59
N ALA A 196 10.69 -5.57 -4.92
CA ALA A 196 10.35 -5.01 -3.62
C ALA A 196 11.48 -5.26 -2.62
N LYS A 197 11.80 -4.24 -1.83
CA LYS A 197 12.90 -4.24 -0.88
C LYS A 197 12.42 -4.75 0.48
#